data_cd0042fcf814cc6a1194753d2b42d69b
#
_entry.id   cd0042fcf814cc6a1194753d2b42d69b
#
_cell.length_a   1.000
_cell.length_b   1.000
_cell.length_c   1.000
_cell.angle_alpha   90.00
_cell.angle_beta   90.00
_cell.angle_gamma   90.00
#
_symmetry.space_group_name_H-M   'P 1'
#
loop_
_entity.id
_entity.type
_entity.pdbx_description
1 polymer ?
#
loop_
_entity_poly.entity_id
_entity_poly.type
_entity_poly.pdbx_seq_one_letter_code
_entity_poly.pdbx_strand_id
1 'polypeptide(L)'
;MAELNHTIVASPDRWAGARFLTDVLGLPEPESFSPFAVVTLANGVSLDYMQAAEVVPQHYAFLVGDDEFAAVVERLGERGVATWADPWHATPGENHNDGGRGLYFDSPEGHNLEIITRPYGSGG
;
A
#
# COMPACT_ATOMS: atom_id res chain seq x y z
N MET A 1 -17.65 -19.20 4.12
CA MET A 1 -17.41 -17.93 3.42
C MET A 1 -15.94 -17.82 3.05
N ALA A 2 -15.66 -17.22 1.91
CA ALA A 2 -14.28 -17.07 1.46
C ALA A 2 -13.67 -15.80 2.06
N GLU A 3 -12.40 -15.88 2.43
CA GLU A 3 -11.58 -14.76 2.88
C GLU A 3 -10.35 -14.67 1.97
N LEU A 4 -9.92 -13.46 1.68
CA LEU A 4 -8.67 -13.29 0.96
C LEU A 4 -7.51 -13.74 1.84
N ASN A 5 -6.68 -14.65 1.36
CA ASN A 5 -5.52 -15.16 2.10
C ASN A 5 -4.23 -14.46 1.68
N HIS A 6 -3.96 -14.45 0.39
CA HIS A 6 -2.76 -13.81 -0.14
C HIS A 6 -2.97 -13.40 -1.60
N THR A 7 -2.10 -12.51 -2.08
CA THR A 7 -2.03 -12.12 -3.48
C THR A 7 -0.57 -11.91 -3.87
N ILE A 8 -0.28 -12.10 -5.16
CA ILE A 8 1.06 -11.89 -5.69
C ILE A 8 1.20 -10.44 -6.15
N VAL A 9 2.32 -9.82 -5.78
CA VAL A 9 2.70 -8.47 -6.21
C VAL A 9 3.97 -8.59 -7.05
N ALA A 10 3.87 -8.27 -8.34
CA ALA A 10 5.03 -8.30 -9.24
C ALA A 10 5.96 -7.12 -8.96
N SER A 11 7.27 -7.38 -8.94
CA SER A 11 8.29 -6.36 -8.70
C SER A 11 9.59 -6.72 -9.41
N PRO A 12 10.28 -5.74 -10.05
CA PRO A 12 11.60 -6.00 -10.65
C PRO A 12 12.67 -6.34 -9.59
N ASP A 13 12.44 -5.91 -8.36
CA ASP A 13 13.24 -6.25 -7.19
C ASP A 13 12.28 -6.53 -6.05
N ARG A 14 11.99 -7.80 -5.82
CA ARG A 14 10.98 -8.20 -4.84
C ARG A 14 11.29 -7.74 -3.41
N TRP A 15 12.57 -7.72 -3.05
CA TRP A 15 12.96 -7.29 -1.71
C TRP A 15 12.85 -5.78 -1.53
N ALA A 16 13.30 -5.01 -2.52
CA ALA A 16 13.17 -3.55 -2.48
C ALA A 16 11.70 -3.13 -2.47
N GLY A 17 10.86 -3.76 -3.31
CA GLY A 17 9.43 -3.49 -3.35
C GLY A 17 8.74 -3.82 -2.03
N ALA A 18 9.01 -5.01 -1.48
CA ALA A 18 8.44 -5.43 -0.21
C ALA A 18 8.88 -4.51 0.94
N ARG A 19 10.14 -4.12 1.00
CA ARG A 19 10.66 -3.21 2.03
C ARG A 19 10.09 -1.81 1.93
N PHE A 20 9.89 -1.31 0.72
CA PHE A 20 9.21 -0.03 0.54
C PHE A 20 7.85 -0.07 1.24
N LEU A 21 7.06 -1.11 1.01
CA LEU A 21 5.74 -1.23 1.60
C LEU A 21 5.81 -1.34 3.13
N THR A 22 6.67 -2.21 3.65
CA THR A 22 6.78 -2.39 5.11
C THR A 22 7.30 -1.15 5.80
N ASP A 23 8.25 -0.44 5.19
CA ASP A 23 8.80 0.79 5.76
C ASP A 23 7.74 1.91 5.78
N VAL A 24 7.00 2.07 4.68
CA VAL A 24 5.99 3.13 4.57
C VAL A 24 4.79 2.85 5.48
N LEU A 25 4.28 1.63 5.50
CA LEU A 25 3.11 1.26 6.31
C LEU A 25 3.45 0.92 7.77
N GLY A 26 4.74 0.87 8.14
CA GLY A 26 5.15 0.53 9.50
C GLY A 26 4.87 -0.92 9.85
N LEU A 27 5.02 -1.82 8.89
CA LEU A 27 4.79 -3.25 9.07
C LEU A 27 6.09 -3.98 9.47
N PRO A 28 6.00 -5.21 10.02
CA PRO A 28 7.17 -6.05 10.20
C PRO A 28 7.92 -6.27 8.90
N GLU A 29 9.24 -6.43 8.98
CA GLU A 29 10.06 -6.67 7.80
C GLU A 29 9.57 -7.86 6.99
N PRO A 30 9.75 -7.82 5.64
CA PRO A 30 9.36 -8.95 4.80
C PRO A 30 10.12 -10.22 5.18
N GLU A 31 9.44 -11.35 5.08
CA GLU A 31 10.03 -12.66 5.32
C GLU A 31 10.24 -13.42 4.02
N SER A 32 11.27 -14.26 3.99
CA SER A 32 11.50 -15.12 2.84
C SER A 32 10.58 -16.33 2.88
N PHE A 33 9.84 -16.50 1.81
CA PHE A 33 9.13 -17.76 1.51
C PHE A 33 9.37 -18.02 0.02
N SER A 34 10.54 -18.60 -0.26
CA SER A 34 11.05 -18.73 -1.63
C SER A 34 10.00 -19.32 -2.57
N PRO A 35 9.76 -18.69 -3.74
CA PRO A 35 10.53 -17.59 -4.35
C PRO A 35 10.08 -16.18 -3.99
N PHE A 36 9.31 -16.00 -2.91
CA PHE A 36 8.67 -14.72 -2.58
C PHE A 36 9.37 -13.99 -1.43
N ALA A 37 9.23 -12.65 -1.44
CA ALA A 37 9.38 -11.81 -0.26
C ALA A 37 7.97 -11.49 0.25
N VAL A 38 7.64 -11.95 1.45
CA VAL A 38 6.25 -11.94 1.97
C VAL A 38 6.05 -10.81 2.96
N VAL A 39 5.06 -9.97 2.70
CA VAL A 39 4.60 -8.91 3.61
C VAL A 39 3.29 -9.36 4.24
N THR A 40 3.24 -9.44 5.57
CA THR A 40 2.02 -9.81 6.30
C THR A 40 1.33 -8.58 6.85
N LEU A 41 0.05 -8.43 6.52
CA LEU A 41 -0.79 -7.34 6.99
C LEU A 41 -1.40 -7.68 8.36
N ALA A 42 -1.94 -6.65 9.05
CA ALA A 42 -2.50 -6.81 10.39
C ALA A 42 -3.67 -7.79 10.46
N ASN A 43 -4.41 -7.96 9.36
CA ASN A 43 -5.54 -8.91 9.28
C ASN A 43 -5.13 -10.32 8.86
N GLY A 44 -3.83 -10.61 8.73
CA GLY A 44 -3.32 -11.92 8.35
C GLY A 44 -3.22 -12.16 6.85
N VAL A 45 -3.74 -11.27 6.03
CA VAL A 45 -3.56 -11.33 4.56
C VAL A 45 -2.11 -11.02 4.23
N SER A 46 -1.50 -11.74 3.29
CA SER A 46 -0.15 -11.45 2.86
C SER A 46 -0.08 -10.97 1.41
N LEU A 47 0.91 -10.11 1.15
CA LEU A 47 1.31 -9.71 -0.18
C LEU A 47 2.63 -10.40 -0.48
N ASP A 48 2.61 -11.30 -1.46
CA ASP A 48 3.76 -12.12 -1.82
C ASP A 48 4.47 -11.48 -3.01
N TYR A 49 5.54 -10.76 -2.75
CA TYR A 49 6.30 -10.06 -3.80
C TYR A 49 7.08 -11.06 -4.63
N MET A 50 6.80 -11.07 -5.92
CA MET A 50 7.39 -11.98 -6.89
C MET A 50 8.30 -11.22 -7.85
N GLN A 51 9.50 -11.74 -8.06
CA GLN A 51 10.43 -11.16 -9.04
C GLN A 51 9.85 -11.26 -10.44
N ALA A 52 9.74 -10.11 -11.14
CA ALA A 52 9.22 -10.05 -12.49
C ALA A 52 9.90 -8.90 -13.24
N ALA A 53 10.43 -9.18 -14.44
CA ALA A 53 11.08 -8.17 -15.28
C ALA A 53 10.09 -7.11 -15.76
N GLU A 54 8.87 -7.52 -16.06
CA GLU A 54 7.78 -6.64 -16.49
C GLU A 54 6.68 -6.62 -15.46
N VAL A 55 6.17 -5.43 -15.14
CA VAL A 55 5.13 -5.23 -14.15
C VAL A 55 3.94 -4.54 -14.78
N VAL A 56 2.76 -5.20 -14.68
CA VAL A 56 1.50 -4.56 -15.01
C VAL A 56 1.01 -3.84 -13.75
N PRO A 57 0.84 -2.51 -13.77
CA PRO A 57 0.38 -1.77 -12.60
C PRO A 57 -0.94 -2.30 -12.06
N GLN A 58 -1.00 -2.46 -10.74
CA GLN A 58 -2.19 -2.89 -10.02
C GLN A 58 -2.55 -1.84 -8.97
N HIS A 59 -3.73 -1.97 -8.39
CA HIS A 59 -4.19 -1.11 -7.31
C HIS A 59 -4.38 -1.91 -6.03
N TYR A 60 -3.76 -1.45 -4.94
CA TYR A 60 -3.90 -2.03 -3.62
C TYR A 60 -4.27 -0.93 -2.62
N ALA A 61 -5.31 -1.16 -1.84
CA ALA A 61 -5.78 -0.22 -0.83
C ALA A 61 -5.70 -0.85 0.56
N PHE A 62 -5.23 -0.07 1.52
CA PHE A 62 -5.01 -0.51 2.90
C PHE A 62 -5.85 0.33 3.86
N LEU A 63 -6.56 -0.34 4.75
CA LEU A 63 -7.29 0.32 5.83
C LEU A 63 -6.33 0.51 7.00
N VAL A 64 -6.18 1.74 7.46
CA VAL A 64 -5.27 2.10 8.55
C VAL A 64 -6.01 2.94 9.60
N GLY A 65 -5.48 2.99 10.82
CA GLY A 65 -6.00 3.89 11.83
C GLY A 65 -5.58 5.34 11.59
N ASP A 66 -6.20 6.28 12.30
CA ASP A 66 -5.89 7.72 12.14
C ASP A 66 -4.44 8.03 12.44
N ASP A 67 -3.88 7.49 13.51
CA ASP A 67 -2.48 7.69 13.90
C ASP A 67 -1.53 7.05 12.88
N GLU A 68 -1.88 5.88 12.37
CA GLU A 68 -1.11 5.21 11.34
C GLU A 68 -1.11 6.03 10.04
N PHE A 69 -2.25 6.60 9.66
CA PHE A 69 -2.35 7.45 8.48
C PHE A 69 -1.38 8.63 8.57
N ALA A 70 -1.37 9.33 9.70
CA ALA A 70 -0.47 10.45 9.92
C ALA A 70 1.00 10.02 9.82
N ALA A 71 1.36 8.87 10.37
CA ALA A 71 2.71 8.33 10.31
C ALA A 71 3.12 7.99 8.87
N VAL A 72 2.20 7.42 8.09
CA VAL A 72 2.45 7.10 6.67
C VAL A 72 2.69 8.38 5.87
N VAL A 73 1.87 9.41 6.08
CA VAL A 73 2.04 10.71 5.42
C VAL A 73 3.44 11.28 5.69
N GLU A 74 3.89 11.22 6.94
CA GLU A 74 5.22 11.69 7.33
C GLU A 74 6.32 10.90 6.62
N ARG A 75 6.22 9.57 6.60
CA ARG A 75 7.21 8.70 5.93
C ARG A 75 7.27 8.93 4.43
N LEU A 76 6.12 9.12 3.78
CA LEU A 76 6.06 9.44 2.35
C LEU A 76 6.71 10.79 2.08
N GLY A 77 6.45 11.80 2.93
CA GLY A 77 7.08 13.12 2.82
C GLY A 77 8.60 13.05 2.95
N GLU A 78 9.12 12.29 3.91
CA GLU A 78 10.56 12.10 4.11
C GLU A 78 11.23 11.43 2.90
N ARG A 79 10.50 10.59 2.18
CA ARG A 79 10.98 9.89 0.99
C ARG A 79 10.77 10.69 -0.29
N GLY A 80 10.12 11.85 -0.23
CA GLY A 80 9.80 12.65 -1.42
C GLY A 80 8.78 12.00 -2.34
N VAL A 81 7.93 11.12 -1.81
CA VAL A 81 6.89 10.45 -2.59
C VAL A 81 5.65 11.34 -2.68
N ALA A 82 5.23 11.64 -3.90
CA ALA A 82 4.03 12.46 -4.14
C ALA A 82 2.77 11.72 -3.69
N THR A 83 1.83 12.46 -3.11
CA THR A 83 0.52 11.94 -2.69
C THR A 83 -0.60 12.65 -3.42
N TRP A 84 -1.70 11.92 -3.65
CA TRP A 84 -2.80 12.36 -4.49
C TRP A 84 -4.13 12.07 -3.81
N ALA A 85 -5.10 12.97 -4.03
CA ALA A 85 -6.45 12.80 -3.48
C ALA A 85 -7.30 11.81 -4.29
N ASP A 86 -6.92 11.54 -5.54
CA ASP A 86 -7.69 10.74 -6.49
C ASP A 86 -6.81 9.67 -7.17
N PRO A 87 -7.43 8.59 -7.68
CA PRO A 87 -6.66 7.49 -8.28
C PRO A 87 -6.01 7.85 -9.62
N TRP A 88 -6.43 8.94 -10.25
CA TRP A 88 -5.84 9.41 -11.52
C TRP A 88 -4.66 10.35 -11.33
N HIS A 89 -4.32 10.67 -10.07
CA HIS A 89 -3.25 11.61 -9.72
C HIS A 89 -3.47 13.02 -10.31
N ALA A 90 -4.71 13.46 -10.33
CA ALA A 90 -5.08 14.79 -10.85
C ALA A 90 -4.99 15.88 -9.78
N THR A 91 -5.32 15.55 -8.52
CA THR A 91 -5.35 16.50 -7.41
C THR A 91 -4.34 16.11 -6.34
N PRO A 92 -3.30 16.92 -6.09
CA PRO A 92 -2.35 16.64 -5.02
C PRO A 92 -3.01 16.63 -3.62
N GLY A 93 -2.44 15.85 -2.71
CA GLY A 93 -2.84 15.82 -1.32
C GLY A 93 -3.68 14.62 -0.94
N GLU A 94 -4.72 14.83 -0.15
CA GLU A 94 -5.58 13.78 0.38
C GLU A 94 -7.05 14.12 0.23
N ASN A 95 -7.93 13.11 0.35
CA ASN A 95 -9.37 13.28 0.36
C ASN A 95 -9.95 12.98 1.75
N HIS A 96 -11.23 13.28 1.93
CA HIS A 96 -11.96 13.03 3.18
C HIS A 96 -13.21 12.17 2.92
N ASN A 97 -13.08 11.20 2.02
CA ASN A 97 -14.17 10.31 1.67
C ASN A 97 -14.68 9.55 2.91
N ASP A 98 -15.98 9.35 2.97
CA ASP A 98 -16.64 8.62 4.06
C ASP A 98 -16.38 9.22 5.45
N GLY A 99 -16.06 10.52 5.52
CA GLY A 99 -15.78 11.22 6.78
C GLY A 99 -14.39 10.91 7.36
N GLY A 100 -13.55 10.23 6.61
CA GLY A 100 -12.19 9.88 7.02
C GLY A 100 -11.13 10.63 6.25
N ARG A 101 -9.97 9.99 6.08
CA ARG A 101 -8.85 10.47 5.28
C ARG A 101 -8.43 9.37 4.30
N GLY A 102 -8.03 9.77 3.10
CA GLY A 102 -7.53 8.85 2.10
C GLY A 102 -6.52 9.53 1.18
N LEU A 103 -5.57 8.77 0.66
CA LEU A 103 -4.64 9.25 -0.34
C LEU A 103 -4.12 8.11 -1.21
N TYR A 104 -3.58 8.48 -2.36
CA TYR A 104 -2.97 7.58 -3.33
C TYR A 104 -1.50 7.93 -3.50
N PHE A 105 -0.69 6.93 -3.75
CA PHE A 105 0.74 7.13 -4.06
C PHE A 105 1.25 5.93 -4.88
N ASP A 106 2.32 6.15 -5.65
CA ASP A 106 2.91 5.08 -6.43
C ASP A 106 3.97 4.33 -5.63
N SER A 107 4.00 3.01 -5.80
CA SER A 107 5.14 2.21 -5.37
C SER A 107 6.30 2.35 -6.36
N PRO A 108 7.52 1.91 -6.00
CA PRO A 108 8.65 1.91 -6.93
C PRO A 108 8.39 1.13 -8.22
N GLU A 109 7.54 0.09 -8.16
CA GLU A 109 7.15 -0.70 -9.33
C GLU A 109 6.13 -0.01 -10.21
N GLY A 110 5.50 1.05 -9.73
CA GLY A 110 4.41 1.73 -10.43
C GLY A 110 3.03 1.23 -10.08
N HIS A 111 2.87 0.41 -9.03
CA HIS A 111 1.55 0.09 -8.52
C HIS A 111 0.90 1.31 -7.86
N ASN A 112 -0.39 1.49 -8.07
CA ASN A 112 -1.15 2.59 -7.46
C ASN A 112 -1.63 2.13 -6.09
N LEU A 113 -1.02 2.66 -5.04
CA LEU A 113 -1.34 2.30 -3.66
C LEU A 113 -2.26 3.36 -3.04
N GLU A 114 -3.08 2.91 -2.11
CA GLU A 114 -4.03 3.77 -1.41
C GLU A 114 -4.05 3.41 0.07
N ILE A 115 -4.16 4.43 0.93
CA ILE A 115 -4.49 4.24 2.35
C ILE A 115 -5.77 5.00 2.67
N ILE A 116 -6.63 4.39 3.47
CA ILE A 116 -7.91 4.94 3.90
C ILE A 116 -8.11 4.67 5.39
N THR A 117 -8.76 5.61 6.09
CA THR A 117 -9.08 5.42 7.51
C THR A 117 -10.50 4.91 7.74
N ARG A 118 -11.33 4.93 6.70
CA ARG A 118 -12.71 4.42 6.73
C ARG A 118 -12.96 3.54 5.53
N PRO A 119 -13.64 2.40 5.70
CA PRO A 119 -14.00 1.55 4.57
C PRO A 119 -14.88 2.32 3.55
N TYR A 120 -14.74 2.00 2.29
CA TYR A 120 -15.58 2.57 1.24
C TYR A 120 -17.06 2.31 1.54
N GLY A 121 -17.87 3.35 1.38
CA GLY A 121 -19.31 3.25 1.59
C GLY A 121 -19.73 3.18 3.05
N SER A 122 -18.78 3.34 4.00
CA SER A 122 -19.12 3.33 5.42
C SER A 122 -19.91 4.56 5.87
N GLY A 123 -20.00 5.54 5.00
CA GLY A 123 -20.79 6.72 5.20
C GLY A 123 -20.08 7.77 6.05
N GLY A 124 -20.33 8.96 5.87
CA GLY A 124 -19.72 10.05 6.64
C GLY A 124 -20.36 11.33 6.24
#